data_3e979b1bb7f86b4426fa15b4ec78ff00
#
_entry.id   3e979b1bb7f86b4426fa15b4ec78ff00
#
_cell.length_a   1.000
_cell.length_b   1.000
_cell.length_c   1.000
_cell.angle_alpha   90.00
_cell.angle_beta   90.00
_cell.angle_gamma   90.00
#
_symmetry.space_group_name_H-M   'P 1'
#
loop_
_entity.id
_entity.type
_entity.pdbx_description
1 polymer ?
#
loop_
_entity_poly.entity_id
_entity_poly.type
_entity_poly.pdbx_seq_one_letter_code
_entity_poly.pdbx_strand_id
1 'polypeptide(L)'
;MVHLSSYLAQLGNRQDKQTGSISLPIHLSTTYAHPGLGSSTGFDYTRTKNPTRAVLEEGLATLEGGTHAVATSSGMSAIQLVFQLFEPGSVFLV
;
A
#
# COMPACT_ATOMS: atom_id res chain seq x y z
N MET A 1 -5.25 21.13 10.55
CA MET A 1 -5.18 19.66 10.75
C MET A 1 -6.50 19.04 10.34
N VAL A 2 -6.46 18.00 9.49
CA VAL A 2 -7.66 17.27 9.07
C VAL A 2 -8.03 16.28 10.18
N HIS A 3 -9.30 16.22 10.52
CA HIS A 3 -9.79 15.24 11.49
C HIS A 3 -9.62 13.82 10.95
N LEU A 4 -9.25 12.88 11.80
CA LEU A 4 -8.93 11.50 11.41
C LEU A 4 -10.07 10.81 10.63
N SER A 5 -11.30 10.99 11.09
CA SER A 5 -12.48 10.45 10.40
C SER A 5 -12.70 11.07 9.02
N SER A 6 -12.39 12.35 8.85
CA SER A 6 -12.46 13.02 7.54
C SER A 6 -11.38 12.52 6.60
N TYR A 7 -10.17 12.28 7.11
CA TYR A 7 -9.09 11.69 6.34
C TYR A 7 -9.46 10.30 5.84
N LEU A 8 -10.00 9.45 6.71
CA LEU A 8 -10.46 8.10 6.35
C LEU A 8 -11.54 8.13 5.27
N ALA A 9 -12.53 9.02 5.43
CA ALA A 9 -13.64 9.14 4.47
C ALA A 9 -13.18 9.62 3.09
N GLN A 10 -12.06 10.34 3.02
CA GLN A 10 -11.53 10.90 1.77
C GLN A 10 -10.34 10.13 1.20
N LEU A 11 -9.98 9.01 1.83
CA LEU A 11 -8.80 8.23 1.43
C LEU A 11 -8.90 7.81 -0.04
N GLY A 12 -7.90 8.16 -0.85
CA GLY A 12 -7.83 7.84 -2.26
C GLY A 12 -8.72 8.70 -3.17
N ASN A 13 -9.61 9.54 -2.61
CA ASN A 13 -10.50 10.37 -3.41
C ASN A 13 -9.72 11.43 -4.21
N ARG A 14 -10.19 11.68 -5.44
CA ARG A 14 -9.68 12.72 -6.36
C ARG A 14 -8.22 12.50 -6.78
N GLN A 15 -7.70 11.29 -6.69
CA GLN A 15 -6.34 10.97 -7.09
C GLN A 15 -6.23 10.50 -8.55
N ASP A 16 -7.33 10.13 -9.18
CA ASP A 16 -7.33 9.71 -10.57
C ASP A 16 -7.28 10.92 -11.51
N LYS A 17 -6.08 11.23 -11.98
CA LYS A 17 -5.84 12.33 -12.91
C LYS A 17 -6.29 12.02 -14.34
N GLN A 18 -6.38 10.74 -14.69
CA GLN A 18 -6.68 10.32 -16.05
C GLN A 18 -8.17 10.53 -16.41
N THR A 19 -9.06 10.15 -15.52
CA THR A 19 -10.50 10.24 -15.77
C THR A 19 -11.20 11.30 -14.93
N GLY A 20 -10.56 11.78 -13.87
CA GLY A 20 -11.14 12.70 -12.91
C GLY A 20 -12.18 12.06 -12.00
N SER A 21 -12.24 10.73 -11.93
CA SER A 21 -13.18 10.05 -11.04
C SER A 21 -12.95 10.45 -9.59
N ILE A 22 -14.03 10.61 -8.84
CA ILE A 22 -13.94 10.98 -7.42
C ILE A 22 -13.34 9.83 -6.63
N SER A 23 -13.87 8.62 -6.78
CA SER A 23 -13.31 7.42 -6.17
C SER A 23 -12.17 6.88 -7.01
N LEU A 24 -11.14 6.34 -6.37
CA LEU A 24 -10.03 5.72 -7.09
C LEU A 24 -10.50 4.46 -7.82
N PRO A 25 -10.09 4.24 -9.08
CA PRO A 25 -10.39 3.01 -9.80
C PRO A 25 -9.80 1.78 -9.12
N ILE A 26 -10.49 0.64 -9.24
CA ILE A 26 -9.97 -0.65 -8.81
C ILE A 26 -9.10 -1.22 -9.93
N HIS A 27 -7.82 -1.44 -9.66
CA HIS A 27 -6.88 -1.98 -10.63
C HIS A 27 -6.81 -3.50 -10.50
N LEU A 28 -7.29 -4.18 -11.54
CA LEU A 28 -7.31 -5.66 -11.62
C LEU A 28 -6.17 -6.22 -12.46
N SER A 29 -5.33 -5.37 -13.05
CA SER A 29 -4.24 -5.80 -13.92
C SER A 29 -3.18 -6.58 -13.14
N THR A 30 -2.72 -7.69 -13.72
CA THR A 30 -1.62 -8.49 -13.18
C THR A 30 -0.27 -7.83 -13.45
N THR A 31 -0.08 -7.32 -14.66
CA THR A 31 1.16 -6.72 -15.14
C THR A 31 0.90 -5.32 -15.68
N TYR A 32 1.95 -4.53 -15.79
CA TYR A 32 1.86 -3.14 -16.23
C TYR A 32 2.89 -2.88 -17.34
N ALA A 33 2.49 -2.12 -18.36
CA ALA A 33 3.39 -1.74 -19.43
C ALA A 33 4.43 -0.74 -18.95
N HIS A 34 5.66 -0.90 -19.38
CA HIS A 34 6.73 0.04 -19.11
C HIS A 34 6.78 1.11 -20.20
N PRO A 35 7.04 2.39 -19.85
CA PRO A 35 7.18 3.46 -20.85
C PRO A 35 8.33 3.24 -21.82
N GLY A 36 9.36 2.48 -21.41
CA GLY A 36 10.51 2.15 -22.23
C GLY A 36 11.44 1.18 -21.51
N LEU A 37 12.48 0.74 -22.21
CA LEU A 37 13.47 -0.15 -21.63
C LEU A 37 14.16 0.50 -20.43
N GLY A 38 14.17 -0.19 -19.29
CA GLY A 38 14.72 0.31 -18.04
C GLY A 38 13.89 1.37 -17.34
N SER A 39 12.68 1.65 -17.83
CA SER A 39 11.75 2.61 -17.22
C SER A 39 10.53 1.88 -16.65
N SER A 40 9.96 2.43 -15.58
CA SER A 40 8.74 1.90 -14.97
C SER A 40 7.82 3.05 -14.55
N THR A 41 6.51 2.79 -14.53
CA THR A 41 5.54 3.71 -13.94
C THR A 41 5.56 3.70 -12.41
N GLY A 42 6.33 2.78 -11.82
CA GLY A 42 6.32 2.47 -10.39
C GLY A 42 5.50 1.22 -10.07
N PHE A 43 4.79 0.69 -11.06
CA PHE A 43 4.02 -0.54 -10.95
C PHE A 43 4.45 -1.48 -12.08
N ASP A 44 4.84 -2.68 -11.72
CA ASP A 44 5.34 -3.69 -12.66
C ASP A 44 4.49 -4.96 -12.60
N TYR A 45 4.18 -5.40 -11.39
CA TYR A 45 3.47 -6.64 -11.14
C TYR A 45 2.62 -6.53 -9.87
N THR A 46 1.35 -6.89 -9.95
CA THR A 46 0.35 -6.70 -8.88
C THR A 46 0.75 -7.35 -7.55
N ARG A 47 1.41 -8.49 -7.56
CA ARG A 47 1.84 -9.16 -6.32
C ARG A 47 2.83 -8.29 -5.54
N THR A 48 3.74 -7.63 -6.24
CA THR A 48 4.74 -6.77 -5.62
C THR A 48 4.19 -5.38 -5.32
N LYS A 49 3.42 -4.80 -6.24
CA LYS A 49 2.84 -3.47 -6.07
C LYS A 49 1.60 -3.28 -6.92
N ASN A 50 0.52 -2.78 -6.32
CA ASN A 50 -0.75 -2.54 -6.99
C ASN A 50 -1.28 -1.15 -6.59
N PRO A 51 -1.78 -0.33 -7.53
CA PRO A 51 -2.25 1.02 -7.21
C PRO A 51 -3.39 1.06 -6.18
N THR A 52 -4.30 0.10 -6.22
CA THR A 52 -5.42 0.03 -5.25
C THR A 52 -4.90 -0.32 -3.85
N ARG A 53 -4.00 -1.29 -3.73
CA ARG A 53 -3.38 -1.66 -2.46
C ARG A 53 -2.50 -0.53 -1.92
N ALA A 54 -1.81 0.20 -2.79
CA ALA A 54 -0.96 1.32 -2.39
C ALA A 54 -1.74 2.39 -1.63
N VAL A 55 -2.97 2.69 -2.03
CA VAL A 55 -3.83 3.66 -1.31
C VAL A 55 -4.09 3.21 0.13
N LEU A 56 -4.38 1.92 0.34
CA LEU A 56 -4.56 1.37 1.68
C LEU A 56 -3.27 1.47 2.50
N GLU A 57 -2.15 1.06 1.93
CA GLU A 57 -0.85 1.06 2.63
C GLU A 57 -0.42 2.48 3.00
N GLU A 58 -0.50 3.43 2.09
CA GLU A 58 -0.18 4.83 2.34
C GLU A 58 -1.12 5.46 3.38
N GLY A 59 -2.41 5.13 3.28
CA GLY A 59 -3.41 5.59 4.23
C GLY A 59 -3.15 5.11 5.64
N LEU A 60 -2.88 3.83 5.82
CA LEU A 60 -2.58 3.24 7.14
C LEU A 60 -1.26 3.78 7.70
N ALA A 61 -0.23 3.93 6.88
CA ALA A 61 1.02 4.55 7.32
C ALA A 61 0.78 5.95 7.87
N THR A 62 0.00 6.76 7.18
CA THR A 62 -0.34 8.12 7.63
C THR A 62 -1.14 8.11 8.94
N LEU A 63 -2.14 7.22 9.04
CA LEU A 63 -3.01 7.12 10.23
C LEU A 63 -2.23 6.72 11.48
N GLU A 64 -1.29 5.81 11.34
CA GLU A 64 -0.47 5.29 12.44
C GLU A 64 0.80 6.13 12.69
N GLY A 65 1.01 7.21 11.94
CA GLY A 65 2.21 8.03 12.05
C GLY A 65 3.49 7.31 11.62
N GLY A 66 3.35 6.27 10.80
CA GLY A 66 4.47 5.50 10.26
C GLY A 66 4.96 6.05 8.92
N THR A 67 6.12 5.59 8.49
CA THR A 67 6.67 5.94 7.18
C THR A 67 6.19 5.00 6.08
N HIS A 68 5.90 3.75 6.42
CA HIS A 68 5.47 2.71 5.49
C HIS A 68 4.45 1.79 6.16
N ALA A 69 3.61 1.17 5.36
CA ALA A 69 2.75 0.06 5.75
C ALA A 69 2.76 -0.98 4.65
N VAL A 70 2.55 -2.23 5.01
CA VAL A 70 2.49 -3.36 4.08
C VAL A 70 1.22 -4.14 4.35
N ALA A 71 0.36 -4.24 3.36
CA ALA A 71 -0.84 -5.05 3.43
C ALA A 71 -0.51 -6.50 3.02
N THR A 72 -0.97 -7.45 3.80
CA THR A 72 -0.78 -8.88 3.55
C THR A 72 -2.13 -9.59 3.42
N SER A 73 -2.11 -10.82 2.92
CA SER A 73 -3.33 -11.61 2.71
C SER A 73 -3.94 -12.15 4.00
N SER A 74 -3.21 -12.12 5.11
CA SER A 74 -3.69 -12.60 6.41
C SER A 74 -2.94 -11.94 7.56
N GLY A 75 -3.54 -11.97 8.76
CA GLY A 75 -2.88 -11.49 9.97
C GLY A 75 -1.62 -12.30 10.31
N MET A 76 -1.64 -13.61 10.07
CA MET A 76 -0.45 -14.45 10.29
C MET A 76 0.70 -14.07 9.35
N SER A 77 0.40 -13.73 8.10
CA SER A 77 1.43 -13.22 7.18
C SER A 77 2.02 -11.89 7.68
N ALA A 78 1.19 -11.02 8.24
CA ALA A 78 1.64 -9.76 8.83
C ALA A 78 2.57 -9.99 10.03
N ILE A 79 2.19 -10.90 10.93
CA ILE A 79 3.02 -11.29 12.09
C ILE A 79 4.34 -11.89 11.62
N GLN A 80 4.32 -12.76 10.62
CA GLN A 80 5.52 -13.35 10.02
C GLN A 80 6.49 -12.28 9.51
N LEU A 81 5.96 -11.26 8.82
CA LEU A 81 6.79 -10.14 8.35
C LEU A 81 7.47 -9.39 9.50
N VAL A 82 6.75 -9.16 10.59
CA VAL A 82 7.31 -8.49 11.78
C VAL A 82 8.47 -9.30 12.35
N PHE A 83 8.31 -10.62 12.48
CA PHE A 83 9.39 -11.47 12.99
C PHE A 83 10.61 -11.49 12.08
N GLN A 84 10.44 -11.32 10.77
CA GLN A 84 11.57 -11.27 9.83
C GLN A 84 12.46 -10.03 10.00
N LEU A 85 12.01 -9.01 10.74
CA LEU A 85 12.83 -7.84 11.05
C LEU A 85 13.94 -8.12 12.07
N PHE A 86 13.86 -9.26 12.74
CA PHE A 86 14.77 -9.62 13.82
C PHE A 86 15.69 -10.77 13.39
N GLU A 87 16.92 -10.76 13.89
CA GLU A 87 17.88 -11.81 13.58
C GLU A 87 17.50 -13.15 14.24
N PRO A 88 17.94 -14.28 13.64
CA PRO A 88 17.78 -15.60 14.25
C PRO A 88 18.38 -15.63 15.66
N GLY A 89 17.67 -16.21 16.60
CA GLY A 89 18.09 -16.28 18.01
C GLY A 89 17.55 -15.14 18.87
N SER A 90 16.85 -14.16 18.30
CA SER A 90 16.18 -13.10 19.07
C SER A 90 15.11 -13.69 19.99
N VAL A 91 14.96 -13.10 21.18
CA VAL A 91 13.98 -13.52 22.18
C VAL A 91 12.82 -12.53 22.18
N PHE A 92 11.59 -13.04 22.11
CA PHE A 92 10.36 -12.26 22.21
C PHE A 92 9.68 -12.56 23.54
N LEU A 93 9.27 -11.50 24.22
CA LEU A 93 8.42 -11.59 25.41
C LEU A 93 6.97 -11.32 25.00
N VAL A 94 6.09 -12.24 25.30
CA VAL A 94 4.66 -12.17 24.98
C VAL A 94 3.81 -12.36 26.25
#